data_02ab8afaf34a7b2e463ffbc889c8e6aa
#
_entry.id   02ab8afaf34a7b2e463ffbc889c8e6aa
#
_cell.length_a   1.000
_cell.length_b   1.000
_cell.length_c   1.000
_cell.angle_alpha   90.00
_cell.angle_beta   90.00
_cell.angle_gamma   90.00
#
_symmetry.space_group_name_H-M   'P 1'
#
loop_
_entity.id
_entity.type
_entity.pdbx_description
1 polymer ?
#
loop_
_entity_poly.entity_id
_entity_poly.type
_entity_poly.pdbx_seq_one_letter_code
_entity_poly.pdbx_strand_id
1 'polypeptide(L)'
;MISIIGTGRAAPRWPPVTEDEEERKRLLTVALAGYPAIHIDNVTKPLGSPALDLALTAPSFSDRILGKHDSREAPLSMVWLASGNNMQFKGDTARRIVPIDLDPKMERPEERTGFQHNPLTPWVQQERPRLTVAALTIIKAYFAAGCPAQGVTPMGSFEQWSDLVRQALIWAGEADPNEGRKGIEAESDPEYEKLATLLQAWEACYPLLQGGTRGQAKTLQDLIADIASLKAMDKPPAVPGKSNTPNEYDALQDALGAFDQRYDGKGLRSDGISNKLRVIQGRVIGTRRLVSMGKDRTNKTLWGVESL
;
A
#
# COMPACT_ATOMS: atom_id res chain seq x y z
N MET A 1 -25.45 1.17 0.44
CA MET A 1 -26.22 0.37 -0.55
C MET A 1 -25.67 -1.03 -0.72
N ILE A 2 -24.40 -1.23 -1.01
CA ILE A 2 -23.76 -2.56 -1.14
C ILE A 2 -24.10 -3.45 0.05
N SER A 3 -24.01 -2.94 1.28
CA SER A 3 -24.38 -3.67 2.50
C SER A 3 -25.85 -4.09 2.53
N ILE A 4 -26.76 -3.27 2.02
CA ILE A 4 -28.20 -3.64 1.95
C ILE A 4 -28.39 -4.82 1.03
N ILE A 5 -27.74 -4.86 -0.14
CA ILE A 5 -27.83 -6.00 -1.07
C ILE A 5 -27.32 -7.26 -0.39
N GLY A 6 -26.12 -7.22 0.20
CA GLY A 6 -25.48 -8.39 0.80
C GLY A 6 -26.13 -8.86 2.10
N THR A 7 -26.51 -7.95 2.99
CA THR A 7 -26.91 -8.27 4.37
C THR A 7 -28.36 -7.96 4.72
N GLY A 8 -29.10 -7.27 3.83
CA GLY A 8 -30.49 -6.83 4.06
C GLY A 8 -30.61 -5.54 4.86
N ARG A 9 -29.51 -4.97 5.34
CA ARG A 9 -29.53 -3.74 6.14
C ARG A 9 -28.34 -2.83 5.82
N ALA A 10 -28.50 -1.53 6.13
CA ALA A 10 -27.39 -0.60 6.00
C ALA A 10 -26.29 -0.93 7.01
N ALA A 11 -25.03 -0.87 6.58
CA ALA A 11 -23.92 -0.97 7.50
C ALA A 11 -23.92 0.22 8.46
N PRO A 12 -23.63 0.01 9.75
CA PRO A 12 -23.38 1.10 10.67
C PRO A 12 -22.25 1.99 10.16
N ARG A 13 -22.44 3.31 10.26
CA ARG A 13 -21.42 4.28 9.88
C ARG A 13 -20.49 4.55 11.03
N TRP A 14 -19.22 4.60 10.71
CA TRP A 14 -18.15 4.83 11.64
C TRP A 14 -17.32 6.04 11.22
N PRO A 15 -17.10 7.04 12.08
CA PRO A 15 -16.14 8.09 11.75
C PRO A 15 -14.73 7.52 11.76
N PRO A 16 -13.83 8.00 10.89
CA PRO A 16 -12.43 7.61 10.92
C PRO A 16 -11.82 7.87 12.29
N VAL A 17 -10.99 6.95 12.77
CA VAL A 17 -10.24 7.09 14.01
C VAL A 17 -8.78 7.35 13.68
N THR A 18 -8.12 8.22 14.42
CA THR A 18 -6.72 8.58 14.21
C THR A 18 -5.79 8.01 15.27
N GLU A 19 -6.34 7.58 16.40
CA GLU A 19 -5.59 7.03 17.54
C GLU A 19 -5.78 5.53 17.63
N ASP A 20 -4.69 4.79 17.63
CA ASP A 20 -4.66 3.32 17.60
C ASP A 20 -5.40 2.70 18.82
N GLU A 21 -5.25 3.30 19.99
CA GLU A 21 -5.92 2.80 21.22
C GLU A 21 -7.44 2.93 21.13
N GLU A 22 -7.94 4.05 20.62
CA GLU A 22 -9.37 4.26 20.43
C GLU A 22 -9.94 3.35 19.34
N GLU A 23 -9.18 3.13 18.28
CA GLU A 23 -9.56 2.22 17.21
C GLU A 23 -9.67 0.77 17.72
N ARG A 24 -8.72 0.29 18.52
CA ARG A 24 -8.77 -1.04 19.14
C ARG A 24 -10.01 -1.23 20.01
N LYS A 25 -10.35 -0.24 20.84
CA LYS A 25 -11.55 -0.28 21.69
C LYS A 25 -12.82 -0.39 20.85
N ARG A 26 -12.90 0.36 19.77
CA ARG A 26 -14.02 0.32 18.84
C ARG A 26 -14.09 -1.01 18.10
N LEU A 27 -12.97 -1.55 17.65
CA LEU A 27 -12.91 -2.85 16.99
C LEU A 27 -13.51 -3.95 17.86
N LEU A 28 -13.14 -4.01 19.14
CA LEU A 28 -13.73 -4.99 20.06
C LEU A 28 -15.25 -4.81 20.19
N THR A 29 -15.71 -3.57 20.32
CA THR A 29 -17.14 -3.25 20.44
C THR A 29 -17.91 -3.74 19.20
N VAL A 30 -17.37 -3.52 18.01
CA VAL A 30 -18.01 -3.92 16.74
C VAL A 30 -18.00 -5.44 16.56
N ALA A 31 -16.88 -6.08 16.92
CA ALA A 31 -16.75 -7.53 16.87
C ALA A 31 -17.77 -8.20 17.78
N LEU A 32 -17.90 -7.72 19.03
CA LEU A 32 -18.91 -8.20 19.99
C LEU A 32 -20.36 -7.97 19.53
N ALA A 33 -20.61 -6.88 18.78
CA ALA A 33 -21.93 -6.59 18.22
C ALA A 33 -22.31 -7.48 17.03
N GLY A 34 -21.35 -8.18 16.43
CA GLY A 34 -21.60 -9.13 15.35
C GLY A 34 -22.18 -8.52 14.08
N TYR A 35 -21.77 -7.29 13.74
CA TYR A 35 -22.21 -6.64 12.51
C TYR A 35 -21.62 -7.36 11.29
N PRO A 36 -22.42 -7.67 10.26
CA PRO A 36 -21.91 -8.32 9.05
C PRO A 36 -21.14 -7.38 8.11
N ALA A 37 -21.30 -6.07 8.30
CA ALA A 37 -20.57 -5.05 7.55
C ALA A 37 -20.46 -3.77 8.37
N ILE A 38 -19.35 -3.05 8.21
CA ILE A 38 -19.06 -1.73 8.79
C ILE A 38 -18.69 -0.77 7.68
N HIS A 39 -19.09 0.50 7.82
CA HIS A 39 -18.76 1.55 6.87
C HIS A 39 -17.99 2.68 7.56
N ILE A 40 -16.71 2.81 7.29
CA ILE A 40 -15.88 3.97 7.69
C ILE A 40 -16.20 5.09 6.70
N ASP A 41 -16.93 6.10 7.15
CA ASP A 41 -17.46 7.15 6.28
C ASP A 41 -16.64 8.43 6.38
N ASN A 42 -16.49 9.13 5.25
CA ASN A 42 -15.81 10.42 5.15
C ASN A 42 -14.34 10.39 5.61
N VAL A 43 -13.56 9.48 5.04
CA VAL A 43 -12.12 9.38 5.30
C VAL A 43 -11.40 10.57 4.66
N THR A 44 -10.79 11.42 5.50
CA THR A 44 -10.08 12.65 5.09
C THR A 44 -8.57 12.61 5.37
N LYS A 45 -8.12 11.62 6.12
CA LYS A 45 -6.70 11.39 6.43
C LYS A 45 -6.30 10.01 5.91
N PRO A 46 -4.99 9.74 5.69
CA PRO A 46 -4.55 8.42 5.27
C PRO A 46 -5.07 7.32 6.21
N LEU A 47 -5.82 6.37 5.66
CA LEU A 47 -6.43 5.24 6.37
C LEU A 47 -5.43 4.12 6.55
N GLY A 48 -5.34 3.59 7.75
CA GLY A 48 -4.50 2.44 8.09
C GLY A 48 -3.87 2.56 9.47
N SER A 49 -3.85 1.45 10.17
CA SER A 49 -3.27 1.29 11.51
C SER A 49 -2.95 -0.19 11.76
N PRO A 50 -2.07 -0.52 12.70
CA PRO A 50 -1.85 -1.91 13.11
C PRO A 50 -3.12 -2.61 13.58
N ALA A 51 -4.04 -1.90 14.23
CA ALA A 51 -5.32 -2.44 14.69
C ALA A 51 -6.25 -2.79 13.51
N LEU A 52 -6.37 -1.90 12.54
CA LEU A 52 -7.15 -2.15 11.32
C LEU A 52 -6.54 -3.27 10.48
N ASP A 53 -5.21 -3.30 10.33
CA ASP A 53 -4.51 -4.34 9.59
C ASP A 53 -4.76 -5.73 10.17
N LEU A 54 -4.78 -5.83 11.51
CA LEU A 54 -5.15 -7.06 12.20
C LEU A 54 -6.62 -7.39 11.96
N ALA A 55 -7.53 -6.42 12.08
CA ALA A 55 -8.97 -6.63 11.91
C ALA A 55 -9.36 -7.09 10.49
N LEU A 56 -8.57 -6.72 9.48
CA LEU A 56 -8.80 -7.10 8.08
C LEU A 56 -8.40 -8.56 7.77
N THR A 57 -7.59 -9.21 8.62
CA THR A 57 -7.01 -10.52 8.30
C THR A 57 -7.15 -11.56 9.41
N ALA A 58 -7.32 -11.14 10.67
CA ALA A 58 -7.47 -12.08 11.77
C ALA A 58 -8.88 -12.68 11.81
N PRO A 59 -9.04 -13.95 12.18
CA PRO A 59 -10.36 -14.59 12.33
C PRO A 59 -11.10 -14.11 13.59
N SER A 60 -10.37 -13.62 14.59
CA SER A 60 -10.92 -13.11 15.84
C SER A 60 -10.09 -11.94 16.36
N PHE A 61 -10.69 -11.14 17.23
CA PHE A 61 -10.05 -10.04 17.94
C PHE A 61 -10.25 -10.19 19.43
N SER A 62 -9.14 -10.09 20.18
CA SER A 62 -9.16 -10.13 21.64
C SER A 62 -8.54 -8.87 22.21
N ASP A 63 -9.26 -8.20 23.10
CA ASP A 63 -8.75 -7.04 23.84
C ASP A 63 -9.44 -6.92 25.21
N ARG A 64 -8.91 -6.04 26.08
CA ARG A 64 -9.50 -5.75 27.38
C ARG A 64 -10.76 -4.91 27.25
N ILE A 65 -11.79 -5.26 28.05
CA ILE A 65 -12.98 -4.39 28.15
C ILE A 65 -12.62 -3.16 28.97
N LEU A 66 -12.97 -1.99 28.46
CA LEU A 66 -12.76 -0.72 29.15
C LEU A 66 -13.34 -0.76 30.57
N GLY A 67 -12.52 -0.45 31.59
CA GLY A 67 -12.95 -0.42 32.99
C GLY A 67 -13.11 -1.80 33.66
N LYS A 68 -12.71 -2.89 33.01
CA LYS A 68 -12.68 -4.25 33.59
C LYS A 68 -11.31 -4.90 33.43
N HIS A 69 -11.00 -5.82 34.32
CA HIS A 69 -9.79 -6.66 34.20
C HIS A 69 -9.98 -7.87 33.28
N ASP A 70 -11.16 -7.99 32.66
CA ASP A 70 -11.50 -9.08 31.75
C ASP A 70 -11.10 -8.74 30.32
N SER A 71 -10.49 -9.71 29.62
CA SER A 71 -10.34 -9.69 28.16
C SER A 71 -11.48 -10.48 27.52
N ARG A 72 -11.95 -10.01 26.39
CA ARG A 72 -12.95 -10.70 25.57
C ARG A 72 -12.39 -10.93 24.17
N GLU A 73 -12.72 -12.09 23.64
CA GLU A 73 -12.49 -12.45 22.27
C GLU A 73 -13.80 -12.49 21.50
N ALA A 74 -13.80 -11.97 20.29
CA ALA A 74 -14.95 -11.99 19.41
C ALA A 74 -14.51 -12.30 17.96
N PRO A 75 -15.31 -13.03 17.16
CA PRO A 75 -15.00 -13.33 15.78
C PRO A 75 -15.04 -12.05 14.92
N LEU A 76 -14.12 -11.98 13.96
CA LEU A 76 -14.08 -10.93 12.95
C LEU A 76 -14.54 -11.51 11.60
N SER A 77 -15.84 -11.44 11.34
CA SER A 77 -16.46 -11.95 10.10
C SER A 77 -17.15 -10.88 9.28
N MET A 78 -16.82 -9.61 9.54
CA MET A 78 -17.46 -8.46 8.91
C MET A 78 -16.74 -8.00 7.65
N VAL A 79 -17.50 -7.45 6.71
CA VAL A 79 -16.96 -6.74 5.55
C VAL A 79 -16.72 -5.28 5.92
N TRP A 80 -15.53 -4.79 5.64
CA TRP A 80 -15.15 -3.40 5.83
C TRP A 80 -15.37 -2.61 4.54
N LEU A 81 -16.09 -1.51 4.65
CA LEU A 81 -16.30 -0.53 3.60
C LEU A 81 -15.72 0.80 4.05
N ALA A 82 -15.05 1.50 3.18
CA ALA A 82 -14.58 2.85 3.44
C ALA A 82 -14.98 3.78 2.30
N SER A 83 -15.28 5.05 2.61
CA SER A 83 -15.55 6.07 1.61
C SER A 83 -14.87 7.39 1.96
N GLY A 84 -14.42 8.11 0.95
CA GLY A 84 -13.76 9.40 1.07
C GLY A 84 -13.36 9.93 -0.29
N ASN A 85 -12.97 11.21 -0.35
CA ASN A 85 -12.43 11.83 -1.54
C ASN A 85 -10.91 11.70 -1.53
N ASN A 86 -10.31 11.25 -2.66
CA ASN A 86 -8.85 11.08 -2.81
C ASN A 86 -8.23 10.32 -1.63
N MET A 87 -8.80 9.15 -1.31
CA MET A 87 -8.38 8.36 -0.18
C MET A 87 -6.92 7.92 -0.32
N GLN A 88 -6.15 8.15 0.72
CA GLN A 88 -4.79 7.62 0.86
C GLN A 88 -4.78 6.51 1.92
N PHE A 89 -3.82 5.59 1.80
CA PHE A 89 -3.70 4.45 2.70
C PHE A 89 -2.30 4.39 3.31
N LYS A 90 -2.19 3.83 4.52
CA LYS A 90 -0.91 3.69 5.23
C LYS A 90 -0.47 2.24 5.27
N GLY A 91 0.82 2.04 5.05
CA GLY A 91 1.51 0.78 5.35
C GLY A 91 0.84 -0.43 4.72
N ASP A 92 0.56 -1.42 5.55
CA ASP A 92 0.08 -2.73 5.15
C ASP A 92 -1.40 -2.75 4.73
N THR A 93 -2.17 -1.73 5.11
CA THR A 93 -3.59 -1.59 4.74
C THR A 93 -3.77 -1.48 3.21
N ALA A 94 -2.87 -0.78 2.52
CA ALA A 94 -2.94 -0.57 1.07
C ALA A 94 -3.03 -1.89 0.27
N ARG A 95 -2.31 -2.93 0.70
CA ARG A 95 -2.34 -4.24 0.04
C ARG A 95 -3.54 -5.11 0.39
N ARG A 96 -4.42 -4.66 1.30
CA ARG A 96 -5.58 -5.40 1.84
C ARG A 96 -6.92 -4.86 1.37
N ILE A 97 -6.92 -3.89 0.47
CA ILE A 97 -8.12 -3.24 -0.03
C ILE A 97 -8.38 -3.57 -1.49
N VAL A 98 -9.64 -3.45 -1.86
CA VAL A 98 -10.09 -3.45 -3.25
C VAL A 98 -10.65 -2.04 -3.53
N PRO A 99 -9.96 -1.23 -4.34
CA PRO A 99 -10.40 0.12 -4.65
C PRO A 99 -11.59 0.10 -5.61
N ILE A 100 -12.52 1.03 -5.39
CA ILE A 100 -13.65 1.28 -6.28
C ILE A 100 -13.65 2.78 -6.56
N ASP A 101 -13.16 3.17 -7.71
CA ASP A 101 -13.13 4.56 -8.12
C ASP A 101 -14.45 4.95 -8.75
N LEU A 102 -15.04 6.03 -8.22
CA LEU A 102 -16.29 6.60 -8.75
C LEU A 102 -15.95 7.91 -9.45
N ASP A 103 -15.81 7.86 -10.77
CA ASP A 103 -15.59 9.05 -11.59
C ASP A 103 -16.95 9.64 -12.03
N PRO A 104 -17.37 10.78 -11.45
CA PRO A 104 -18.62 11.41 -11.80
C PRO A 104 -18.59 12.11 -13.17
N LYS A 105 -17.41 12.33 -13.76
CA LYS A 105 -17.17 13.05 -15.01
C LYS A 105 -17.81 14.44 -15.07
N MET A 106 -17.87 15.10 -13.91
CA MET A 106 -18.40 16.46 -13.78
C MET A 106 -17.75 17.15 -12.57
N GLU A 107 -17.65 18.49 -12.66
CA GLU A 107 -16.99 19.32 -11.65
C GLU A 107 -17.71 19.31 -10.30
N ARG A 108 -19.07 19.29 -10.33
CA ARG A 108 -19.92 19.31 -9.14
C ARG A 108 -20.88 18.13 -9.10
N PRO A 109 -20.41 16.98 -8.62
CA PRO A 109 -21.20 15.74 -8.55
C PRO A 109 -22.47 15.87 -7.71
N GLU A 110 -22.45 16.73 -6.70
CA GLU A 110 -23.59 17.00 -5.81
C GLU A 110 -24.77 17.67 -6.50
N GLU A 111 -24.54 18.34 -7.63
CA GLU A 111 -25.57 19.01 -8.43
C GLU A 111 -26.18 18.05 -9.47
N ARG A 112 -25.73 16.81 -9.55
CA ARG A 112 -26.23 15.82 -10.53
C ARG A 112 -27.69 15.50 -10.32
N THR A 113 -28.46 15.60 -11.37
CA THR A 113 -29.90 15.25 -11.43
C THR A 113 -30.15 14.16 -12.46
N GLY A 114 -31.42 13.74 -12.61
CA GLY A 114 -31.81 12.78 -13.63
C GLY A 114 -31.41 11.33 -13.31
N PHE A 115 -31.28 10.97 -12.03
CA PHE A 115 -31.03 9.60 -11.64
C PHE A 115 -32.21 8.69 -12.00
N GLN A 116 -31.92 7.54 -12.61
CA GLN A 116 -32.91 6.53 -12.98
C GLN A 116 -33.71 6.01 -11.77
N HIS A 117 -33.06 5.91 -10.62
CA HIS A 117 -33.66 5.43 -9.37
C HIS A 117 -33.47 6.48 -8.28
N ASN A 118 -34.52 7.26 -8.03
CA ASN A 118 -34.53 8.30 -7.00
C ASN A 118 -35.88 8.24 -6.23
N PRO A 119 -35.87 7.92 -4.94
CA PRO A 119 -34.74 7.66 -4.06
C PRO A 119 -34.13 6.26 -4.25
N LEU A 120 -32.79 6.18 -4.27
CA LEU A 120 -32.07 4.95 -4.57
C LEU A 120 -32.18 3.87 -3.47
N THR A 121 -32.18 4.26 -2.19
CA THR A 121 -32.22 3.29 -1.08
C THR A 121 -33.50 2.45 -1.04
N PRO A 122 -34.69 3.00 -1.13
CA PRO A 122 -35.94 2.22 -1.23
C PRO A 122 -35.96 1.28 -2.44
N TRP A 123 -35.49 1.76 -3.60
CA TRP A 123 -35.39 0.92 -4.78
C TRP A 123 -34.45 -0.29 -4.56
N VAL A 124 -33.28 -0.08 -3.98
CA VAL A 124 -32.34 -1.18 -3.65
C VAL A 124 -32.97 -2.17 -2.67
N GLN A 125 -33.75 -1.69 -1.67
CA GLN A 125 -34.42 -2.57 -0.73
C GLN A 125 -35.48 -3.44 -1.41
N GLN A 126 -36.24 -2.88 -2.34
CA GLN A 126 -37.26 -3.58 -3.09
C GLN A 126 -36.64 -4.61 -4.05
N GLU A 127 -35.58 -4.22 -4.78
CA GLU A 127 -34.89 -5.06 -5.77
C GLU A 127 -33.87 -6.02 -5.15
N ARG A 128 -33.64 -5.95 -3.86
CA ARG A 128 -32.63 -6.77 -3.17
C ARG A 128 -32.69 -8.25 -3.52
N PRO A 129 -33.85 -8.93 -3.54
CA PRO A 129 -33.91 -10.37 -3.88
C PRO A 129 -33.32 -10.64 -5.26
N ARG A 130 -33.69 -9.83 -6.26
CA ARG A 130 -33.23 -9.96 -7.64
C ARG A 130 -31.70 -9.68 -7.74
N LEU A 131 -31.21 -8.61 -7.09
CA LEU A 131 -29.80 -8.23 -7.10
C LEU A 131 -28.93 -9.28 -6.40
N THR A 132 -29.40 -9.84 -5.30
CA THR A 132 -28.68 -10.90 -4.58
C THR A 132 -28.61 -12.18 -5.42
N VAL A 133 -29.72 -12.57 -6.06
CA VAL A 133 -29.76 -13.75 -6.95
C VAL A 133 -28.82 -13.53 -8.13
N ALA A 134 -28.78 -12.33 -8.73
CA ALA A 134 -27.89 -12.03 -9.85
C ALA A 134 -26.42 -12.21 -9.44
N ALA A 135 -26.00 -11.66 -8.29
CA ALA A 135 -24.63 -11.80 -7.79
C ALA A 135 -24.26 -13.28 -7.52
N LEU A 136 -25.16 -14.03 -6.88
CA LEU A 136 -24.94 -15.46 -6.60
C LEU A 136 -24.95 -16.31 -7.88
N THR A 137 -25.67 -15.88 -8.92
CA THR A 137 -25.71 -16.57 -10.21
C THR A 137 -24.36 -16.55 -10.90
N ILE A 138 -23.61 -15.44 -10.84
CA ILE A 138 -22.25 -15.35 -11.39
C ILE A 138 -21.36 -16.40 -10.75
N ILE A 139 -21.32 -16.44 -9.42
CA ILE A 139 -20.50 -17.39 -8.66
C ILE A 139 -20.93 -18.84 -8.95
N LYS A 140 -22.25 -19.12 -8.94
CA LYS A 140 -22.77 -20.45 -9.23
C LYS A 140 -22.44 -20.91 -10.66
N ALA A 141 -22.53 -20.02 -11.65
CA ALA A 141 -22.19 -20.32 -13.04
C ALA A 141 -20.68 -20.61 -13.19
N TYR A 142 -19.82 -19.86 -12.50
CA TYR A 142 -18.38 -20.11 -12.47
C TYR A 142 -18.03 -21.48 -11.89
N PHE A 143 -18.70 -21.88 -10.79
CA PHE A 143 -18.56 -23.25 -10.24
C PHE A 143 -19.05 -24.32 -11.22
N ALA A 144 -20.20 -24.10 -11.86
CA ALA A 144 -20.74 -25.05 -12.83
C ALA A 144 -19.82 -25.21 -14.07
N ALA A 145 -19.04 -24.17 -14.40
CA ALA A 145 -18.03 -24.21 -15.46
C ALA A 145 -16.72 -24.91 -15.01
N GLY A 146 -16.61 -25.38 -13.76
CA GLY A 146 -15.41 -26.04 -13.24
C GLY A 146 -14.32 -25.08 -12.78
N CYS A 147 -14.65 -23.84 -12.43
CA CYS A 147 -13.73 -22.82 -11.92
C CYS A 147 -12.50 -22.62 -12.80
N PRO A 148 -12.65 -22.30 -14.11
CA PRO A 148 -11.52 -22.16 -15.01
C PRO A 148 -10.60 -21.00 -14.58
N ALA A 149 -9.29 -21.30 -14.42
CA ALA A 149 -8.30 -20.31 -14.00
C ALA A 149 -8.22 -19.13 -14.97
N GLN A 150 -8.18 -17.90 -14.42
CA GLN A 150 -8.13 -16.67 -15.19
C GLN A 150 -6.71 -16.07 -15.31
N GLY A 151 -5.67 -16.80 -14.90
CA GLY A 151 -4.28 -16.37 -15.04
C GLY A 151 -3.86 -15.20 -14.16
N VAL A 152 -4.61 -14.93 -13.09
CA VAL A 152 -4.29 -13.85 -12.14
C VAL A 152 -3.59 -14.39 -10.90
N THR A 153 -2.59 -13.63 -10.40
CA THR A 153 -1.93 -13.94 -9.14
C THR A 153 -2.88 -13.69 -7.97
N PRO A 154 -3.08 -14.65 -7.06
CA PRO A 154 -3.93 -14.45 -5.88
C PRO A 154 -3.51 -13.25 -5.03
N MET A 155 -4.47 -12.63 -4.39
CA MET A 155 -4.22 -11.56 -3.42
C MET A 155 -3.77 -12.19 -2.10
N GLY A 156 -2.53 -11.92 -1.69
CA GLY A 156 -1.94 -12.48 -0.47
C GLY A 156 -2.79 -12.19 0.77
N SER A 157 -2.97 -13.19 1.63
CA SER A 157 -3.89 -13.24 2.77
C SER A 157 -5.38 -13.28 2.42
N PHE A 158 -5.73 -13.25 1.11
CA PHE A 158 -7.11 -13.28 0.60
C PHE A 158 -7.24 -14.24 -0.59
N GLU A 159 -6.49 -15.34 -0.56
CA GLU A 159 -6.42 -16.31 -1.64
C GLU A 159 -7.81 -16.88 -1.96
N GLN A 160 -8.58 -17.26 -0.93
CA GLN A 160 -9.93 -17.80 -1.10
C GLN A 160 -10.87 -16.81 -1.78
N TRP A 161 -10.79 -15.52 -1.44
CA TRP A 161 -11.56 -14.49 -2.11
C TRP A 161 -11.12 -14.33 -3.57
N SER A 162 -9.82 -14.34 -3.83
CA SER A 162 -9.27 -14.27 -5.18
C SER A 162 -9.73 -15.44 -6.04
N ASP A 163 -9.69 -16.65 -5.52
CA ASP A 163 -10.05 -17.85 -6.26
C ASP A 163 -11.54 -17.96 -6.54
N LEU A 164 -12.35 -17.48 -5.61
CA LEU A 164 -13.79 -17.59 -5.73
C LEU A 164 -14.45 -16.36 -6.37
N VAL A 165 -14.22 -15.19 -5.81
CA VAL A 165 -14.96 -13.98 -6.20
C VAL A 165 -14.29 -13.27 -7.37
N ARG A 166 -12.98 -13.00 -7.24
CA ARG A 166 -12.23 -12.26 -8.25
C ARG A 166 -12.19 -13.00 -9.59
N GLN A 167 -11.83 -14.29 -9.56
CA GLN A 167 -11.78 -15.09 -10.79
C GLN A 167 -13.17 -15.27 -11.43
N ALA A 168 -14.24 -15.40 -10.62
CA ALA A 168 -15.59 -15.48 -11.15
C ALA A 168 -16.03 -14.20 -11.88
N LEU A 169 -15.64 -13.02 -11.38
CA LEU A 169 -15.93 -11.75 -12.04
C LEU A 169 -15.19 -11.63 -13.38
N ILE A 170 -13.89 -11.93 -13.40
CA ILE A 170 -13.08 -11.91 -14.63
C ILE A 170 -13.63 -12.93 -15.66
N TRP A 171 -13.98 -14.12 -15.22
CA TRP A 171 -14.60 -15.14 -16.06
C TRP A 171 -15.94 -14.67 -16.65
N ALA A 172 -16.72 -13.89 -15.91
CA ALA A 172 -17.95 -13.30 -16.37
C ALA A 172 -17.77 -12.14 -17.38
N GLY A 173 -16.51 -11.74 -17.66
CA GLY A 173 -16.18 -10.67 -18.59
C GLY A 173 -16.04 -9.30 -17.94
N GLU A 174 -16.05 -9.22 -16.61
CA GLU A 174 -15.83 -7.98 -15.88
C GLU A 174 -14.33 -7.68 -15.73
N ALA A 175 -14.00 -6.40 -15.55
CA ALA A 175 -12.63 -5.97 -15.25
C ALA A 175 -12.12 -6.59 -13.93
N ASP A 176 -10.81 -6.81 -13.85
CA ASP A 176 -10.20 -7.30 -12.62
C ASP A 176 -10.38 -6.29 -11.47
N PRO A 177 -11.15 -6.61 -10.41
CA PRO A 177 -11.39 -5.68 -9.30
C PRO A 177 -10.10 -5.28 -8.56
N ASN A 178 -9.00 -5.97 -8.79
CA ASN A 178 -7.71 -5.72 -8.16
C ASN A 178 -6.78 -4.83 -9.02
N GLU A 179 -7.20 -4.42 -10.21
CA GLU A 179 -6.36 -3.66 -11.14
C GLU A 179 -5.94 -2.30 -10.58
N GLY A 180 -6.86 -1.56 -9.97
CA GLY A 180 -6.61 -0.26 -9.36
C GLY A 180 -5.66 -0.28 -8.15
N ARG A 181 -5.43 -1.45 -7.55
CA ARG A 181 -4.61 -1.57 -6.34
C ARG A 181 -3.13 -1.22 -6.54
N LYS A 182 -2.57 -1.49 -7.71
CA LYS A 182 -1.16 -1.24 -8.00
C LYS A 182 -0.77 0.24 -7.85
N GLY A 183 -1.66 1.16 -8.27
CA GLY A 183 -1.46 2.60 -8.08
C GLY A 183 -1.46 2.99 -6.60
N ILE A 184 -2.41 2.45 -5.84
CA ILE A 184 -2.56 2.73 -4.41
C ILE A 184 -1.37 2.20 -3.60
N GLU A 185 -0.85 1.02 -3.91
CA GLU A 185 0.33 0.46 -3.24
C GLU A 185 1.57 1.34 -3.45
N ALA A 186 1.77 1.85 -4.66
CA ALA A 186 2.87 2.76 -4.97
C ALA A 186 2.74 4.09 -4.19
N GLU A 187 1.55 4.68 -4.15
CA GLU A 187 1.31 5.95 -3.44
C GLU A 187 1.33 5.81 -1.90
N SER A 188 1.02 4.63 -1.37
CA SER A 188 0.84 4.40 0.06
C SER A 188 2.13 4.14 0.82
N ASP A 189 3.23 3.96 0.14
CA ASP A 189 4.53 3.65 0.72
C ASP A 189 5.57 4.72 0.38
N PRO A 190 5.61 5.82 1.15
CA PRO A 190 6.61 6.87 0.94
C PRO A 190 8.05 6.36 1.08
N GLU A 191 8.28 5.26 1.81
CA GLU A 191 9.59 4.64 1.91
C GLU A 191 9.92 3.82 0.65
N TYR A 192 8.92 3.28 -0.03
CA TYR A 192 9.09 2.62 -1.32
C TYR A 192 9.65 3.58 -2.37
N GLU A 193 9.01 4.73 -2.55
CA GLU A 193 9.44 5.76 -3.51
C GLU A 193 10.84 6.28 -3.18
N LYS A 194 11.12 6.55 -1.89
CA LYS A 194 12.46 6.96 -1.45
C LYS A 194 13.51 5.90 -1.75
N LEU A 195 13.18 4.63 -1.48
CA LEU A 195 14.10 3.52 -1.74
C LEU A 195 14.29 3.29 -3.24
N ALA A 196 13.22 3.38 -4.04
CA ALA A 196 13.30 3.26 -5.50
C ALA A 196 14.21 4.34 -6.10
N THR A 197 14.03 5.59 -5.68
CA THR A 197 14.87 6.72 -6.07
C THR A 197 16.32 6.52 -5.64
N LEU A 198 16.54 6.04 -4.41
CA LEU A 198 17.89 5.75 -3.92
C LEU A 198 18.59 4.66 -4.73
N LEU A 199 17.91 3.54 -5.00
CA LEU A 199 18.47 2.44 -5.78
C LEU A 199 18.83 2.87 -7.21
N GLN A 200 17.98 3.67 -7.84
CA GLN A 200 18.22 4.21 -9.18
C GLN A 200 19.41 5.18 -9.20
N ALA A 201 19.45 6.13 -8.25
CA ALA A 201 20.54 7.09 -8.16
C ALA A 201 21.88 6.42 -7.76
N TRP A 202 21.81 5.41 -6.90
CA TRP A 202 22.98 4.62 -6.52
C TRP A 202 23.59 3.89 -7.72
N GLU A 203 22.76 3.20 -8.50
CA GLU A 203 23.22 2.45 -9.68
C GLU A 203 23.74 3.36 -10.79
N ALA A 204 23.20 4.58 -10.94
CA ALA A 204 23.73 5.57 -11.88
C ALA A 204 25.17 5.97 -11.52
N CYS A 205 25.47 6.15 -10.23
CA CYS A 205 26.79 6.49 -9.75
C CYS A 205 27.75 5.28 -9.64
N TYR A 206 27.20 4.14 -9.23
CA TYR A 206 27.93 2.91 -8.95
C TYR A 206 27.29 1.71 -9.65
N PRO A 207 27.45 1.57 -10.97
CA PRO A 207 26.79 0.53 -11.73
C PRO A 207 27.18 -0.87 -11.28
N LEU A 208 26.32 -1.85 -11.56
CA LEU A 208 26.58 -3.26 -11.33
C LEU A 208 27.84 -3.66 -12.10
N LEU A 209 28.70 -4.47 -11.50
CA LEU A 209 29.90 -4.99 -12.16
C LEU A 209 29.47 -5.86 -13.35
N GLN A 210 30.18 -5.76 -14.49
CA GLN A 210 29.89 -6.52 -15.71
C GLN A 210 29.78 -8.01 -15.40
N GLY A 211 28.63 -8.62 -15.71
CA GLY A 211 28.36 -10.04 -15.45
C GLY A 211 28.12 -10.40 -13.99
N GLY A 212 28.03 -9.41 -13.06
CA GLY A 212 27.76 -9.60 -11.66
C GLY A 212 26.35 -9.12 -11.27
N THR A 213 25.82 -9.73 -10.21
CA THR A 213 24.54 -9.32 -9.59
C THR A 213 24.72 -8.23 -8.53
N ARG A 214 25.97 -7.80 -8.24
CA ARG A 214 26.32 -6.85 -7.19
C ARG A 214 27.07 -5.65 -7.73
N GLY A 215 26.67 -4.47 -7.25
CA GLY A 215 27.35 -3.22 -7.53
C GLY A 215 28.57 -3.00 -6.63
N GLN A 216 29.25 -1.86 -6.82
CA GLN A 216 30.40 -1.46 -6.02
C GLN A 216 29.96 -1.15 -4.58
N ALA A 217 30.64 -1.76 -3.59
CA ALA A 217 30.37 -1.53 -2.18
C ALA A 217 31.06 -0.25 -1.69
N LYS A 218 30.31 0.59 -0.97
CA LYS A 218 30.79 1.86 -0.38
C LYS A 218 30.34 2.01 1.06
N THR A 219 31.19 2.58 1.92
CA THR A 219 30.68 3.08 3.19
C THR A 219 29.90 4.37 2.97
N LEU A 220 28.99 4.68 3.88
CA LEU A 220 28.23 5.92 3.76
C LEU A 220 29.12 7.17 3.86
N GLN A 221 30.25 7.08 4.58
CA GLN A 221 31.23 8.16 4.65
C GLN A 221 31.97 8.34 3.32
N ASP A 222 32.34 7.25 2.64
CA ASP A 222 32.98 7.33 1.32
C ASP A 222 32.00 7.93 0.30
N LEU A 223 30.70 7.53 0.35
CA LEU A 223 29.69 8.12 -0.50
C LEU A 223 29.53 9.62 -0.29
N ILE A 224 29.48 10.07 0.96
CA ILE A 224 29.40 11.50 1.29
C ILE A 224 30.66 12.24 0.83
N ALA A 225 31.84 11.65 0.98
CA ALA A 225 33.10 12.21 0.53
C ALA A 225 33.19 12.28 -1.00
N ASP A 226 32.75 11.24 -1.71
CA ASP A 226 32.69 11.21 -3.17
C ASP A 226 31.76 12.32 -3.70
N ILE A 227 30.55 12.45 -3.13
CA ILE A 227 29.61 13.52 -3.46
C ILE A 227 30.21 14.91 -3.24
N ALA A 228 30.88 15.13 -2.10
CA ALA A 228 31.48 16.42 -1.78
C ALA A 228 32.66 16.77 -2.69
N SER A 229 33.52 15.78 -3.01
CA SER A 229 34.69 15.98 -3.87
C SER A 229 34.29 16.28 -5.33
N LEU A 230 33.26 15.64 -5.83
CA LEU A 230 32.80 15.81 -7.20
C LEU A 230 32.00 17.13 -7.38
N LYS A 231 31.34 17.63 -6.34
CA LYS A 231 30.76 18.96 -6.34
C LYS A 231 31.80 20.10 -6.33
N ALA A 232 32.96 19.86 -5.76
CA ALA A 232 34.06 20.81 -5.78
C ALA A 232 34.78 20.90 -7.16
N MET A 233 34.53 19.93 -8.05
CA MET A 233 35.03 19.94 -9.41
C MET A 233 34.04 20.68 -10.31
N ASP A 234 34.37 21.88 -10.78
CA ASP A 234 33.53 22.75 -11.64
C ASP A 234 33.07 22.14 -12.99
N LYS A 235 33.59 20.98 -13.34
CA LYS A 235 33.12 20.12 -14.45
C LYS A 235 33.42 18.66 -14.13
N PRO A 236 32.40 17.79 -13.98
CA PRO A 236 32.65 16.36 -13.96
C PRO A 236 33.25 15.92 -15.30
N PRO A 237 34.18 14.92 -15.29
CA PRO A 237 34.75 14.42 -16.53
C PRO A 237 33.61 13.88 -17.43
N ALA A 238 33.53 14.40 -18.67
CA ALA A 238 32.52 13.98 -19.62
C ALA A 238 32.70 12.48 -19.94
N VAL A 239 31.70 11.69 -19.62
CA VAL A 239 31.62 10.31 -20.08
C VAL A 239 31.20 10.33 -21.54
N PRO A 240 32.00 9.80 -22.49
CA PRO A 240 31.64 9.82 -23.90
C PRO A 240 30.29 9.11 -24.13
N GLY A 241 29.32 9.83 -24.71
CA GLY A 241 28.01 9.29 -25.11
C GLY A 241 26.81 9.59 -24.21
N LYS A 242 26.97 10.35 -23.12
CA LYS A 242 25.84 10.82 -22.31
C LYS A 242 25.59 12.31 -22.45
N SER A 243 24.33 12.71 -22.67
CA SER A 243 23.87 14.09 -22.69
C SER A 243 23.94 14.70 -21.29
N ASN A 244 24.05 16.02 -21.18
CA ASN A 244 24.04 16.82 -19.92
C ASN A 244 22.77 16.55 -19.07
N THR A 245 22.80 15.45 -18.32
CA THR A 245 21.83 15.20 -17.24
C THR A 245 22.30 15.88 -15.96
N PRO A 246 21.37 16.31 -15.07
CA PRO A 246 21.74 16.79 -13.74
C PRO A 246 22.68 15.79 -13.09
N ASN A 247 23.71 16.29 -12.42
CA ASN A 247 24.82 15.52 -11.87
C ASN A 247 24.26 14.29 -11.11
N GLU A 248 24.60 13.08 -11.57
CA GLU A 248 24.11 11.82 -10.98
C GLU A 248 24.37 11.78 -9.46
N TYR A 249 25.43 12.45 -9.01
CA TYR A 249 25.79 12.60 -7.59
C TYR A 249 24.86 13.58 -6.84
N ASP A 250 24.26 14.57 -7.50
CA ASP A 250 23.24 15.42 -6.88
C ASP A 250 21.98 14.62 -6.64
N ALA A 251 21.58 13.81 -7.60
CA ALA A 251 20.44 12.90 -7.45
C ALA A 251 20.67 11.88 -6.32
N LEU A 252 21.89 11.34 -6.19
CA LEU A 252 22.25 10.44 -5.10
C LEU A 252 22.26 11.15 -3.74
N GLN A 253 22.75 12.40 -3.68
CA GLN A 253 22.72 13.21 -2.47
C GLN A 253 21.29 13.45 -2.00
N ASP A 254 20.40 13.87 -2.89
CA ASP A 254 19.01 14.16 -2.55
C ASP A 254 18.25 12.87 -2.17
N ALA A 255 18.52 11.76 -2.86
CA ALA A 255 17.97 10.47 -2.53
C ALA A 255 18.41 9.97 -1.13
N LEU A 256 19.68 10.13 -0.76
CA LEU A 256 20.18 9.84 0.58
C LEU A 256 19.61 10.82 1.62
N GLY A 257 19.49 12.11 1.25
CA GLY A 257 18.91 13.15 2.08
C GLY A 257 17.47 12.88 2.48
N ALA A 258 16.70 12.22 1.62
CA ALA A 258 15.33 11.81 1.91
C ALA A 258 15.20 10.87 3.13
N PHE A 259 16.31 10.24 3.55
CA PHE A 259 16.40 9.40 4.76
C PHE A 259 16.97 10.15 5.98
N ASP A 260 17.39 11.40 5.83
CA ASP A 260 17.87 12.25 6.92
C ASP A 260 16.82 13.32 7.25
N GLN A 261 16.18 13.22 8.40
CA GLN A 261 15.15 14.18 8.85
C GLN A 261 15.66 15.63 9.00
N ARG A 262 16.98 15.83 9.01
CA ARG A 262 17.63 17.13 9.19
C ARG A 262 18.35 17.61 7.93
N TYR A 263 18.10 16.94 6.80
CA TYR A 263 18.70 17.33 5.52
C TYR A 263 18.13 18.68 5.04
N ASP A 264 19.00 19.64 4.82
CA ASP A 264 18.68 21.01 4.38
C ASP A 264 19.14 21.31 2.94
N GLY A 265 19.47 20.26 2.17
CA GLY A 265 20.02 20.39 0.81
C GLY A 265 21.54 20.61 0.75
N LYS A 266 22.23 20.75 1.88
CA LYS A 266 23.66 21.10 1.91
C LYS A 266 24.58 20.00 2.41
N GLY A 267 24.19 19.26 3.42
CA GLY A 267 25.07 18.26 4.02
C GLY A 267 24.36 17.02 4.51
N LEU A 268 24.90 15.84 4.19
CA LEU A 268 24.40 14.56 4.63
C LEU A 268 25.04 14.16 5.97
N ARG A 269 24.26 13.55 6.86
CA ARG A 269 24.73 13.03 8.15
C ARG A 269 24.70 11.51 8.14
N SER A 270 25.86 10.89 8.27
CA SER A 270 26.01 9.44 8.17
C SER A 270 25.20 8.65 9.21
N ASP A 271 25.02 9.17 10.43
CA ASP A 271 24.43 8.41 11.53
C ASP A 271 22.92 8.19 11.36
N GLY A 272 22.19 9.25 10.99
CA GLY A 272 20.76 9.19 10.74
C GLY A 272 20.42 8.27 9.56
N ILE A 273 21.15 8.43 8.48
CA ILE A 273 20.98 7.65 7.24
C ILE A 273 21.32 6.18 7.48
N SER A 274 22.45 5.87 8.15
CA SER A 274 22.87 4.48 8.42
C SER A 274 21.81 3.66 9.15
N ASN A 275 21.14 4.26 10.14
CA ASN A 275 20.08 3.57 10.88
C ASN A 275 18.85 3.28 10.00
N LYS A 276 18.48 4.21 9.14
CA LYS A 276 17.37 4.02 8.20
C LYS A 276 17.70 2.97 7.14
N LEU A 277 18.91 3.00 6.56
CA LEU A 277 19.35 2.00 5.60
C LEU A 277 19.33 0.58 6.17
N ARG A 278 19.64 0.39 7.47
CA ARG A 278 19.53 -0.92 8.14
C ARG A 278 18.09 -1.42 8.22
N VAL A 279 17.12 -0.53 8.38
CA VAL A 279 15.69 -0.91 8.45
C VAL A 279 15.16 -1.34 7.09
N ILE A 280 15.60 -0.67 6.01
CA ILE A 280 15.12 -0.92 4.65
C ILE A 280 15.97 -1.90 3.85
N GLN A 281 17.12 -2.34 4.39
CA GLN A 281 17.99 -3.31 3.69
C GLN A 281 17.26 -4.60 3.36
N GLY A 282 17.58 -5.19 2.21
CA GLY A 282 16.99 -6.44 1.74
C GLY A 282 15.62 -6.28 1.09
N ARG A 283 14.96 -5.11 1.23
CA ARG A 283 13.70 -4.83 0.56
C ARG A 283 13.90 -4.77 -0.95
N VAL A 284 13.09 -5.54 -1.67
CA VAL A 284 13.16 -5.65 -3.13
C VAL A 284 12.30 -4.58 -3.78
N ILE A 285 12.88 -3.83 -4.72
CA ILE A 285 12.20 -2.86 -5.58
C ILE A 285 12.47 -3.26 -7.04
N GLY A 286 11.43 -3.72 -7.72
CA GLY A 286 11.60 -4.34 -9.04
C GLY A 286 12.49 -5.57 -8.95
N THR A 287 13.68 -5.53 -9.58
CA THR A 287 14.69 -6.59 -9.51
C THR A 287 15.88 -6.23 -8.63
N ARG A 288 15.80 -5.16 -7.82
CA ARG A 288 16.94 -4.60 -7.10
C ARG A 288 16.65 -4.53 -5.60
N ARG A 289 17.72 -4.59 -4.82
CA ARG A 289 17.66 -4.34 -3.37
C ARG A 289 18.95 -3.70 -2.85
N LEU A 290 18.82 -2.90 -1.79
CA LEU A 290 19.95 -2.42 -1.02
C LEU A 290 20.43 -3.53 -0.07
N VAL A 291 21.70 -3.81 -0.06
CA VAL A 291 22.30 -4.86 0.79
C VAL A 291 23.53 -4.36 1.56
N SER A 292 23.74 -4.94 2.74
CA SER A 292 25.02 -4.83 3.43
C SER A 292 25.98 -5.85 2.83
N MET A 293 27.13 -5.38 2.35
CA MET A 293 28.18 -6.19 1.74
C MET A 293 29.35 -6.46 2.71
N GLY A 294 29.05 -6.43 4.03
CA GLY A 294 30.05 -6.61 5.08
C GLY A 294 30.50 -5.31 5.71
N LYS A 295 31.69 -5.31 6.27
CA LYS A 295 32.30 -4.15 6.94
C LYS A 295 33.69 -3.84 6.38
N ASP A 296 34.06 -2.59 6.40
CA ASP A 296 35.41 -2.15 6.04
C ASP A 296 36.40 -2.42 7.19
N ARG A 297 37.69 -2.05 6.98
CA ARG A 297 38.75 -2.20 7.98
C ARG A 297 38.52 -1.36 9.26
N THR A 298 37.64 -0.36 9.20
CA THR A 298 37.26 0.50 10.31
C THR A 298 35.95 0.09 10.98
N ASN A 299 35.45 -1.13 10.68
CA ASN A 299 34.19 -1.72 11.20
C ASN A 299 32.91 -0.98 10.76
N LYS A 300 32.95 -0.19 9.67
CA LYS A 300 31.81 0.49 9.09
C LYS A 300 31.12 -0.39 8.07
N THR A 301 29.78 -0.34 8.03
CA THR A 301 28.98 -1.13 7.06
C THR A 301 29.24 -0.65 5.64
N LEU A 302 29.57 -1.59 4.78
CA LEU A 302 29.61 -1.42 3.32
C LEU A 302 28.23 -1.66 2.74
N TRP A 303 27.74 -0.70 1.99
CA TRP A 303 26.44 -0.75 1.31
C TRP A 303 26.64 -0.92 -0.19
N GLY A 304 25.70 -1.58 -0.84
CA GLY A 304 25.67 -1.69 -2.29
C GLY A 304 24.32 -2.15 -2.77
N VAL A 305 24.10 -2.04 -4.07
CA VAL A 305 22.90 -2.51 -4.76
C VAL A 305 23.16 -3.89 -5.33
N GLU A 306 22.21 -4.80 -5.14
CA GLU A 306 22.21 -6.14 -5.70
C GLU A 306 21.00 -6.30 -6.62
N SER A 307 21.20 -6.90 -7.79
CA SER A 307 20.13 -7.33 -8.70
C SER A 307 19.80 -8.81 -8.43
N LEU A 308 18.51 -9.14 -8.46
CA LEU A 308 17.98 -10.50 -8.28
C LEU A 308 17.94 -11.24 -9.61
#